data_7a23352f9cfba3d99e39c4ed490142c4
#
_entry.id   7a23352f9cfba3d99e39c4ed490142c4
#
_cell.length_a   1.000
_cell.length_b   1.000
_cell.length_c   1.000
_cell.angle_alpha   90.00
_cell.angle_beta   90.00
_cell.angle_gamma   90.00
#
_symmetry.space_group_name_H-M   'P 1'
#
loop_
_entity.id
_entity.type
_entity.pdbx_description
1 polymer ?
#
loop_
_entity_poly.entity_id
_entity_poly.type
_entity_poly.pdbx_seq_one_letter_code
_entity_poly.pdbx_strand_id
1 'polypeptide(L)'
;MHRSIFMEEPMAKKKLVGFLILLLLLFILLWKVPVKEIFQGELLRYLQNMVEENFFLAAFLYVLLCALAGAFLALPGISYALLAGMVFHAFWGTVLCTLAASISAGISFLMGRYFLQDSIKPKLMQNPYIAKYFMGKEKKNLLLLLFITRTIPVFPFNLQNYAYGITDISFSLYFFSSFLFMVPGTA
;
A
#
# COMPACT_ATOMS: atom_id res chain seq x y z
N MET A 1 -35.87 -4.69 16.84
CA MET A 1 -34.46 -4.91 16.50
C MET A 1 -34.10 -4.23 15.16
N HIS A 2 -34.54 -2.96 14.94
CA HIS A 2 -34.46 -2.26 13.63
C HIS A 2 -33.97 -0.80 13.75
N ARG A 3 -33.32 -0.42 14.86
CA ARG A 3 -32.94 0.98 15.13
C ARG A 3 -31.44 1.31 14.99
N SER A 4 -30.59 0.30 14.79
CA SER A 4 -29.11 0.52 14.73
C SER A 4 -28.56 0.76 13.32
N ILE A 5 -29.31 0.49 12.27
CA ILE A 5 -28.82 0.59 10.87
C ILE A 5 -28.81 2.04 10.37
N PHE A 6 -29.68 2.92 10.90
CA PHE A 6 -29.83 4.29 10.38
C PHE A 6 -28.88 5.34 10.97
N MET A 7 -28.16 5.06 12.06
CA MET A 7 -27.25 6.03 12.68
C MET A 7 -25.78 5.90 12.24
N GLU A 8 -25.39 4.82 11.57
CA GLU A 8 -24.01 4.63 11.12
C GLU A 8 -23.69 5.24 9.73
N GLU A 9 -24.70 5.45 8.89
CA GLU A 9 -24.55 6.04 7.54
C GLU A 9 -23.86 7.41 7.50
N PRO A 10 -24.21 8.39 8.37
CA PRO A 10 -23.58 9.72 8.31
C PRO A 10 -22.10 9.71 8.73
N MET A 11 -21.69 8.83 9.65
CA MET A 11 -20.30 8.71 10.05
C MET A 11 -19.45 8.02 8.99
N ALA A 12 -19.96 6.97 8.36
CA ALA A 12 -19.27 6.29 7.27
C ALA A 12 -19.05 7.21 6.06
N LYS A 13 -20.04 8.02 5.71
CA LYS A 13 -19.92 9.05 4.66
C LYS A 13 -18.88 10.12 5.01
N LYS A 14 -18.84 10.60 6.25
CA LYS A 14 -17.83 11.58 6.72
C LYS A 14 -16.41 11.02 6.63
N LYS A 15 -16.18 9.77 7.04
CA LYS A 15 -14.88 9.11 6.91
C LYS A 15 -14.45 8.97 5.44
N LEU A 16 -15.36 8.58 4.56
CA LEU A 16 -15.10 8.47 3.13
C LEU A 16 -14.75 9.84 2.51
N VAL A 17 -15.49 10.88 2.84
CA VAL A 17 -15.20 12.24 2.37
C VAL A 17 -13.85 12.72 2.89
N GLY A 18 -13.53 12.49 4.17
CA GLY A 18 -12.22 12.81 4.74
C GLY A 18 -11.08 12.10 4.02
N PHE A 19 -11.26 10.84 3.65
CA PHE A 19 -10.31 10.08 2.85
C PHE A 19 -10.09 10.68 1.47
N LEU A 20 -11.16 11.04 0.77
CA LEU A 20 -11.08 11.66 -0.56
C LEU A 20 -10.40 13.03 -0.51
N ILE A 21 -10.68 13.83 0.52
CA ILE A 21 -10.01 15.12 0.75
C ILE A 21 -8.52 14.91 1.00
N LEU A 22 -8.15 13.93 1.83
CA LEU A 22 -6.75 13.58 2.10
C LEU A 22 -6.01 13.17 0.81
N LEU A 23 -6.63 12.32 -0.02
CA LEU A 23 -6.07 11.93 -1.32
C LEU A 23 -5.91 13.14 -2.25
N LEU A 24 -6.90 14.02 -2.30
CA LEU A 24 -6.84 15.23 -3.13
C LEU A 24 -5.73 16.18 -2.68
N LEU A 25 -5.60 16.42 -1.38
CA LEU A 25 -4.53 17.25 -0.82
C LEU A 25 -3.14 16.67 -1.12
N LEU A 26 -2.96 15.37 -0.97
CA LEU A 26 -1.74 14.67 -1.31
C LEU A 26 -1.44 14.74 -2.81
N PHE A 27 -2.45 14.57 -3.66
CA PHE A 27 -2.31 14.71 -5.10
C PHE A 27 -1.86 16.13 -5.49
N ILE A 28 -2.45 17.17 -4.91
CA ILE A 28 -2.07 18.57 -5.14
C ILE A 28 -0.63 18.84 -4.67
N LEU A 29 -0.26 18.32 -3.49
CA LEU A 29 1.09 18.48 -2.95
C LEU A 29 2.14 17.87 -3.89
N LEU A 30 1.85 16.69 -4.41
CA LEU A 30 2.76 15.91 -5.25
C LEU A 30 2.78 16.36 -6.72
N TRP A 31 1.72 17.04 -7.17
CA TRP A 31 1.71 17.68 -8.50
C TRP A 31 2.83 18.72 -8.66
N LYS A 32 3.30 19.31 -7.57
CA LYS A 32 4.40 20.27 -7.56
C LYS A 32 5.79 19.63 -7.55
N VAL A 33 5.89 18.31 -7.37
CA VAL A 33 7.19 17.63 -7.41
C VAL A 33 7.67 17.58 -8.86
N PRO A 34 8.84 18.14 -9.16
CA PRO A 34 9.37 18.21 -10.54
C PRO A 34 9.90 16.83 -10.97
N VAL A 35 9.00 15.97 -11.43
CA VAL A 35 9.30 14.59 -11.83
C VAL A 35 10.39 14.56 -12.94
N LYS A 36 10.48 15.58 -13.76
CA LYS A 36 11.50 15.68 -14.83
C LYS A 36 12.93 15.76 -14.29
N GLU A 37 13.14 16.44 -13.18
CA GLU A 37 14.47 16.59 -12.55
C GLU A 37 14.95 15.28 -11.91
N ILE A 38 14.00 14.41 -11.51
CA ILE A 38 14.31 13.09 -10.98
C ILE A 38 15.01 12.21 -12.02
N PHE A 39 14.70 12.38 -13.31
CA PHE A 39 15.29 11.60 -14.41
C PHE A 39 16.54 12.22 -15.05
N GLN A 40 16.96 13.41 -14.65
CA GLN A 40 18.13 14.09 -15.24
C GLN A 40 19.49 13.60 -14.71
N GLY A 41 19.52 12.55 -13.91
CA GLY A 41 20.76 11.94 -13.42
C GLY A 41 21.44 12.68 -12.26
N GLU A 42 21.15 13.94 -12.04
CA GLU A 42 21.70 14.72 -10.94
C GLU A 42 21.14 14.26 -9.59
N LEU A 43 19.83 14.01 -9.52
CA LEU A 43 19.21 13.48 -8.32
C LEU A 43 19.74 12.08 -7.98
N LEU A 44 19.96 11.23 -8.99
CA LEU A 44 20.53 9.91 -8.77
C LEU A 44 21.92 10.00 -8.15
N ARG A 45 22.78 10.87 -8.69
CA ARG A 45 24.12 11.12 -8.13
C ARG A 45 24.05 11.68 -6.70
N TYR A 46 23.15 12.62 -6.45
CA TYR A 46 22.91 13.17 -5.13
C TYR A 46 22.50 12.06 -4.12
N LEU A 47 21.59 11.18 -4.52
CA LEU A 47 21.15 10.06 -3.69
C LEU A 47 22.28 9.05 -3.45
N GLN A 48 23.09 8.75 -4.47
CA GLN A 48 24.26 7.87 -4.33
C GLN A 48 25.31 8.48 -3.38
N ASN A 49 25.62 9.77 -3.52
CA ASN A 49 26.52 10.47 -2.60
C ASN A 49 25.97 10.45 -1.16
N MET A 50 24.67 10.65 -0.97
CA MET A 50 24.03 10.56 0.35
C MET A 50 24.21 9.16 0.96
N VAL A 51 24.14 8.10 0.15
CA VAL A 51 24.37 6.71 0.63
C VAL A 51 25.83 6.51 1.07
N GLU A 52 26.78 7.09 0.33
CA GLU A 52 28.21 7.02 0.69
C GLU A 52 28.50 7.81 1.98
N GLU A 53 27.89 8.97 2.15
CA GLU A 53 28.07 9.80 3.35
C GLU A 53 27.36 9.23 4.58
N ASN A 54 26.10 8.78 4.42
CA ASN A 54 25.29 8.27 5.52
C ASN A 54 24.23 7.26 5.04
N PHE A 55 24.64 6.00 4.94
CA PHE A 55 23.78 4.90 4.50
C PHE A 55 22.46 4.81 5.28
N PHE A 56 22.50 4.92 6.60
CA PHE A 56 21.29 4.75 7.43
C PHE A 56 20.28 5.88 7.22
N LEU A 57 20.74 7.11 7.06
CA LEU A 57 19.87 8.25 6.77
C LEU A 57 19.23 8.11 5.38
N ALA A 58 20.03 7.77 4.37
CA ALA A 58 19.54 7.54 3.02
C ALA A 58 18.52 6.38 2.95
N ALA A 59 18.81 5.27 3.62
CA ALA A 59 17.91 4.11 3.70
C ALA A 59 16.58 4.47 4.41
N PHE A 60 16.66 5.20 5.52
CA PHE A 60 15.48 5.65 6.26
C PHE A 60 14.60 6.57 5.39
N LEU A 61 15.21 7.58 4.74
CA LEU A 61 14.48 8.50 3.87
C LEU A 61 13.86 7.78 2.66
N TYR A 62 14.61 6.86 2.04
CA TYR A 62 14.08 6.04 0.96
C TYR A 62 12.84 5.25 1.40
N VAL A 63 12.95 4.49 2.50
CA VAL A 63 11.85 3.67 3.02
C VAL A 63 10.64 4.54 3.37
N LEU A 64 10.86 5.66 4.06
CA LEU A 64 9.80 6.59 4.45
C LEU A 64 9.07 7.18 3.23
N LEU A 65 9.83 7.74 2.29
CA LEU A 65 9.26 8.38 1.10
C LEU A 65 8.56 7.38 0.19
N CYS A 66 9.17 6.22 -0.07
CA CYS A 66 8.55 5.18 -0.89
C CYS A 66 7.34 4.55 -0.23
N ALA A 67 7.35 4.37 1.10
CA ALA A 67 6.19 3.85 1.82
C ALA A 67 5.00 4.82 1.75
N LEU A 68 5.23 6.11 1.94
CA LEU A 68 4.19 7.13 1.82
C LEU A 68 3.72 7.28 0.36
N ALA A 69 4.65 7.42 -0.58
CA ALA A 69 4.31 7.54 -1.99
C ALA A 69 3.56 6.29 -2.49
N GLY A 70 4.00 5.09 -2.12
CA GLY A 70 3.32 3.85 -2.45
C GLY A 70 1.94 3.72 -1.81
N ALA A 71 1.72 4.23 -0.60
CA ALA A 71 0.41 4.19 0.03
C ALA A 71 -0.61 5.12 -0.64
N PHE A 72 -0.18 6.29 -1.10
CA PHE A 72 -1.08 7.34 -1.56
C PHE A 72 -1.12 7.57 -3.07
N LEU A 73 0.02 7.36 -3.78
CA LEU A 73 0.17 7.78 -5.19
C LEU A 73 -0.11 6.68 -6.21
N ALA A 74 -0.30 5.45 -5.78
CA ALA A 74 -0.49 4.31 -6.69
C ALA A 74 0.61 4.17 -7.77
N LEU A 75 1.84 4.58 -7.46
CA LEU A 75 2.96 4.46 -8.40
C LEU A 75 3.28 2.97 -8.63
N PRO A 76 3.69 2.59 -9.84
CA PRO A 76 4.08 1.22 -10.14
C PRO A 76 5.23 0.74 -9.24
N GLY A 77 5.10 -0.43 -8.62
CA GLY A 77 6.11 -0.99 -7.71
C GLY A 77 7.51 -1.11 -8.35
N ILE A 78 7.56 -1.33 -9.66
CA ILE A 78 8.81 -1.40 -10.41
C ILE A 78 9.66 -0.11 -10.31
N SER A 79 9.02 1.06 -10.20
CA SER A 79 9.74 2.34 -10.06
C SER A 79 10.55 2.41 -8.77
N TYR A 80 10.01 1.87 -7.68
CA TYR A 80 10.71 1.82 -6.40
C TYR A 80 11.85 0.81 -6.42
N ALA A 81 11.64 -0.35 -7.03
CA ALA A 81 12.65 -1.40 -7.15
C ALA A 81 13.85 -0.92 -7.99
N LEU A 82 13.59 -0.27 -9.14
CA LEU A 82 14.64 0.31 -9.97
C LEU A 82 15.44 1.37 -9.20
N LEU A 83 14.77 2.32 -8.55
CA LEU A 83 15.44 3.35 -7.76
C LEU A 83 16.29 2.73 -6.64
N ALA A 84 15.75 1.75 -5.92
CA ALA A 84 16.48 1.05 -4.87
C ALA A 84 17.72 0.33 -5.40
N GLY A 85 17.59 -0.39 -6.50
CA GLY A 85 18.69 -1.11 -7.12
C GLY A 85 19.80 -0.18 -7.60
N MET A 86 19.45 0.97 -8.19
CA MET A 86 20.40 1.97 -8.68
C MET A 86 21.14 2.72 -7.54
N VAL A 87 20.48 2.93 -6.40
CA VAL A 87 21.04 3.71 -5.28
C VAL A 87 21.72 2.82 -4.24
N PHE A 88 21.12 1.68 -3.88
CA PHE A 88 21.57 0.82 -2.78
C PHE A 88 22.16 -0.53 -3.25
N HIS A 89 22.30 -0.73 -4.56
CA HIS A 89 22.70 -1.99 -5.19
C HIS A 89 21.71 -3.14 -4.96
N ALA A 90 21.97 -4.32 -5.55
CA ALA A 90 20.99 -5.40 -5.60
C ALA A 90 20.52 -5.88 -4.21
N PHE A 91 21.44 -6.18 -3.31
CA PHE A 91 21.08 -6.75 -2.01
C PHE A 91 20.31 -5.77 -1.12
N TRP A 92 20.91 -4.61 -0.81
CA TRP A 92 20.25 -3.61 0.03
C TRP A 92 19.05 -2.98 -0.66
N GLY A 93 19.10 -2.81 -1.98
CA GLY A 93 17.96 -2.36 -2.77
C GLY A 93 16.74 -3.26 -2.60
N THR A 94 16.93 -4.59 -2.72
CA THR A 94 15.86 -5.57 -2.49
C THR A 94 15.31 -5.50 -1.07
N VAL A 95 16.17 -5.47 -0.05
CA VAL A 95 15.76 -5.39 1.36
C VAL A 95 14.95 -4.13 1.62
N LEU A 96 15.47 -2.97 1.23
CA LEU A 96 14.83 -1.68 1.50
C LEU A 96 13.54 -1.50 0.68
N CYS A 97 13.51 -1.96 -0.58
CA CYS A 97 12.32 -1.94 -1.41
C CYS A 97 11.21 -2.81 -0.82
N THR A 98 11.54 -4.05 -0.41
CA THR A 98 10.57 -4.96 0.24
C THR A 98 10.02 -4.35 1.53
N LEU A 99 10.89 -3.74 2.33
CA LEU A 99 10.49 -3.07 3.57
C LEU A 99 9.55 -1.89 3.28
N ALA A 100 9.92 -1.01 2.34
CA ALA A 100 9.10 0.13 1.94
C ALA A 100 7.74 -0.30 1.38
N ALA A 101 7.71 -1.31 0.50
CA ALA A 101 6.49 -1.87 -0.06
C ALA A 101 5.59 -2.48 1.03
N SER A 102 6.17 -3.17 2.01
CA SER A 102 5.40 -3.78 3.10
C SER A 102 4.80 -2.73 4.03
N ILE A 103 5.55 -1.68 4.38
CA ILE A 103 5.03 -0.55 5.16
C ILE A 103 3.93 0.17 4.39
N SER A 104 4.13 0.43 3.10
CA SER A 104 3.13 1.00 2.20
C SER A 104 1.84 0.19 2.17
N ALA A 105 1.97 -1.13 2.03
CA ALA A 105 0.83 -2.05 2.06
C ALA A 105 0.10 -2.01 3.40
N GLY A 106 0.84 -1.94 4.50
CA GLY A 106 0.28 -1.81 5.85
C GLY A 106 -0.50 -0.52 6.04
N ILE A 107 0.04 0.62 5.61
CA ILE A 107 -0.64 1.92 5.66
C ILE A 107 -1.93 1.88 4.83
N SER A 108 -1.85 1.42 3.56
CA SER A 108 -3.01 1.32 2.67
C SER A 108 -4.09 0.39 3.23
N PHE A 109 -3.69 -0.72 3.83
CA PHE A 109 -4.60 -1.65 4.51
C PHE A 109 -5.33 -0.98 5.68
N LEU A 110 -4.61 -0.29 6.55
CA LEU A 110 -5.21 0.42 7.70
C LEU A 110 -6.15 1.54 7.24
N MET A 111 -5.78 2.26 6.18
CA MET A 111 -6.65 3.26 5.57
C MET A 111 -7.91 2.62 4.99
N GLY A 112 -7.79 1.51 4.27
CA GLY A 112 -8.92 0.73 3.78
C GLY A 112 -9.84 0.30 4.92
N ARG A 113 -9.28 -0.18 6.02
CA ARG A 113 -10.02 -0.60 7.21
C ARG A 113 -10.73 0.55 7.91
N TYR A 114 -10.03 1.66 8.13
CA TYR A 114 -10.60 2.77 8.89
C TYR A 114 -11.62 3.59 8.08
N PHE A 115 -11.32 3.87 6.81
CA PHE A 115 -12.13 4.78 6.00
C PHE A 115 -13.16 4.11 5.11
N LEU A 116 -12.84 2.91 4.58
CA LEU A 116 -13.64 2.27 3.52
C LEU A 116 -14.49 1.11 4.02
N GLN A 117 -14.09 0.43 5.10
CA GLN A 117 -14.75 -0.78 5.58
C GLN A 117 -16.23 -0.53 5.86
N ASP A 118 -16.56 0.49 6.65
CA ASP A 118 -17.94 0.79 7.05
C ASP A 118 -18.85 1.16 5.87
N SER A 119 -18.28 1.81 4.83
CA SER A 119 -19.04 2.28 3.66
C SER A 119 -19.17 1.23 2.55
N ILE A 120 -18.13 0.41 2.35
CA ILE A 120 -18.01 -0.46 1.18
C ILE A 120 -18.36 -1.91 1.53
N LYS A 121 -17.97 -2.42 2.71
CA LYS A 121 -18.22 -3.79 3.12
C LYS A 121 -19.69 -4.21 3.02
N PRO A 122 -20.68 -3.41 3.48
CA PRO A 122 -22.09 -3.78 3.36
C PRO A 122 -22.56 -3.98 1.91
N LYS A 123 -22.00 -3.19 0.98
CA LYS A 123 -22.30 -3.30 -0.45
C LYS A 123 -21.65 -4.56 -1.06
N LEU A 124 -20.43 -4.86 -0.68
CA LEU A 124 -19.72 -6.06 -1.15
C LEU A 124 -20.38 -7.34 -0.64
N MET A 125 -20.93 -7.34 0.58
CA MET A 125 -21.63 -8.48 1.18
C MET A 125 -22.92 -8.86 0.45
N GLN A 126 -23.48 -7.97 -0.39
CA GLN A 126 -24.64 -8.29 -1.22
C GLN A 126 -24.31 -9.29 -2.34
N ASN A 127 -23.03 -9.40 -2.73
CA ASN A 127 -22.59 -10.39 -3.70
C ASN A 127 -22.15 -11.68 -2.97
N PRO A 128 -22.84 -12.83 -3.20
CA PRO A 128 -22.57 -14.07 -2.49
C PRO A 128 -21.17 -14.64 -2.73
N TYR A 129 -20.58 -14.40 -3.91
CA TYR A 129 -19.22 -14.82 -4.24
C TYR A 129 -18.18 -14.02 -3.42
N ILE A 130 -18.36 -12.70 -3.40
CA ILE A 130 -17.45 -11.82 -2.62
C ILE A 130 -17.59 -12.13 -1.13
N ALA A 131 -18.81 -12.29 -0.63
CA ALA A 131 -19.08 -12.66 0.76
C ALA A 131 -18.38 -13.98 1.13
N LYS A 132 -18.42 -14.99 0.26
CA LYS A 132 -17.82 -16.29 0.51
C LYS A 132 -16.29 -16.26 0.53
N TYR A 133 -15.65 -15.61 -0.44
CA TYR A 133 -14.20 -15.69 -0.64
C TYR A 133 -13.42 -14.58 0.07
N PHE A 134 -13.96 -13.37 0.16
CA PHE A 134 -13.28 -12.22 0.76
C PHE A 134 -13.66 -11.94 2.21
N MET A 135 -14.89 -12.34 2.62
CA MET A 135 -15.41 -12.08 3.95
C MET A 135 -15.63 -13.39 4.73
N GLY A 136 -15.22 -14.52 4.16
CA GLY A 136 -15.31 -15.83 4.83
C GLY A 136 -14.33 -15.92 5.99
N LYS A 137 -14.74 -16.63 7.05
CA LYS A 137 -13.93 -16.86 8.26
C LYS A 137 -12.72 -17.78 8.02
N GLU A 138 -12.59 -18.38 6.85
CA GLU A 138 -11.51 -19.30 6.53
C GLU A 138 -10.23 -18.54 6.19
N LYS A 139 -9.35 -18.38 7.17
CA LYS A 139 -8.04 -17.74 7.04
C LYS A 139 -7.21 -18.32 5.88
N LYS A 140 -7.35 -19.62 5.61
CA LYS A 140 -6.64 -20.32 4.55
C LYS A 140 -6.97 -19.78 3.16
N ASN A 141 -8.24 -19.49 2.88
CA ASN A 141 -8.67 -18.94 1.60
C ASN A 141 -8.15 -17.52 1.39
N LEU A 142 -8.16 -16.71 2.45
CA LEU A 142 -7.61 -15.34 2.40
C LEU A 142 -6.10 -15.33 2.21
N LEU A 143 -5.36 -16.25 2.82
CA LEU A 143 -3.91 -16.38 2.63
C LEU A 143 -3.57 -16.85 1.21
N LEU A 144 -4.31 -17.81 0.67
CA LEU A 144 -4.13 -18.28 -0.71
C LEU A 144 -4.40 -17.14 -1.71
N LEU A 145 -5.48 -16.39 -1.49
CA LEU A 145 -5.81 -15.23 -2.31
C LEU A 145 -4.71 -14.16 -2.22
N LEU A 146 -4.21 -13.90 -1.02
CA LEU A 146 -3.11 -12.97 -0.80
C LEU A 146 -1.84 -13.42 -1.52
N PHE A 147 -1.49 -14.70 -1.45
CA PHE A 147 -0.36 -15.26 -2.18
C PHE A 147 -0.50 -15.07 -3.69
N ILE A 148 -1.66 -15.44 -4.26
CA ILE A 148 -1.94 -15.30 -5.69
C ILE A 148 -1.83 -13.82 -6.12
N THR A 149 -2.45 -12.90 -5.39
CA THR A 149 -2.46 -11.49 -5.75
C THR A 149 -1.10 -10.80 -5.57
N ARG A 150 -0.21 -11.33 -4.74
CA ARG A 150 1.17 -10.84 -4.61
C ARG A 150 2.10 -11.39 -5.69
N THR A 151 1.86 -12.62 -6.12
CA THR A 151 2.68 -13.29 -7.14
C THR A 151 2.28 -12.87 -8.55
N ILE A 152 0.99 -12.65 -8.79
CA ILE A 152 0.46 -12.29 -10.11
C ILE A 152 0.05 -10.81 -10.09
N PRO A 153 0.78 -9.92 -10.78
CA PRO A 153 0.53 -8.46 -10.73
C PRO A 153 -0.64 -8.04 -11.65
N VAL A 154 -1.82 -8.65 -11.48
CA VAL A 154 -3.02 -8.33 -12.28
C VAL A 154 -3.70 -7.05 -11.80
N PHE A 155 -3.65 -6.79 -10.49
CA PHE A 155 -4.33 -5.66 -9.88
C PHE A 155 -3.35 -4.58 -9.43
N PRO A 156 -3.73 -3.30 -9.51
CA PRO A 156 -2.93 -2.21 -8.96
C PRO A 156 -2.63 -2.44 -7.47
N PHE A 157 -1.36 -2.32 -7.11
CA PHE A 157 -0.84 -2.63 -5.77
C PHE A 157 -1.65 -1.99 -4.63
N ASN A 158 -1.96 -0.71 -4.76
CA ASN A 158 -2.70 0.02 -3.72
C ASN A 158 -4.14 -0.45 -3.59
N LEU A 159 -4.82 -0.68 -4.73
CA LEU A 159 -6.20 -1.15 -4.72
C LEU A 159 -6.34 -2.48 -3.98
N GLN A 160 -5.39 -3.40 -4.17
CA GLN A 160 -5.34 -4.65 -3.43
C GLN A 160 -5.24 -4.41 -1.92
N ASN A 161 -4.32 -3.53 -1.50
CA ASN A 161 -4.07 -3.26 -0.08
C ASN A 161 -5.31 -2.64 0.61
N TYR A 162 -5.97 -1.69 -0.04
CA TYR A 162 -7.24 -1.14 0.43
C TYR A 162 -8.34 -2.21 0.50
N ALA A 163 -8.44 -3.06 -0.53
CA ALA A 163 -9.42 -4.14 -0.57
C ALA A 163 -9.24 -5.15 0.57
N TYR A 164 -7.99 -5.56 0.87
CA TYR A 164 -7.70 -6.41 2.04
C TYR A 164 -8.04 -5.71 3.35
N GLY A 165 -7.89 -4.40 3.46
CA GLY A 165 -8.31 -3.62 4.62
C GLY A 165 -9.81 -3.72 4.90
N ILE A 166 -10.65 -3.88 3.86
CA ILE A 166 -12.09 -4.04 3.98
C ILE A 166 -12.47 -5.45 4.47
N THR A 167 -11.61 -6.46 4.25
CA THR A 167 -11.86 -7.85 4.65
C THR A 167 -11.72 -8.07 6.17
N ASP A 168 -12.04 -9.27 6.65
CA ASP A 168 -11.90 -9.65 8.06
C ASP A 168 -10.51 -10.21 8.43
N ILE A 169 -9.53 -10.15 7.51
CA ILE A 169 -8.15 -10.58 7.80
C ILE A 169 -7.52 -9.69 8.88
N SER A 170 -6.84 -10.28 9.86
CA SER A 170 -6.13 -9.48 10.87
C SER A 170 -4.93 -8.74 10.26
N PHE A 171 -4.64 -7.53 10.77
CA PHE A 171 -3.50 -6.74 10.29
C PHE A 171 -2.18 -7.50 10.35
N SER A 172 -1.90 -8.18 11.47
CA SER A 172 -0.66 -8.92 11.64
C SER A 172 -0.52 -10.04 10.61
N LEU A 173 -1.58 -10.84 10.40
CA LEU A 173 -1.56 -11.91 9.40
C LEU A 173 -1.35 -11.35 8.00
N TYR A 174 -2.06 -10.28 7.64
CA TYR A 174 -1.91 -9.60 6.36
C TYR A 174 -0.48 -9.06 6.17
N PHE A 175 0.04 -8.33 7.16
CA PHE A 175 1.34 -7.65 7.06
C PHE A 175 2.49 -8.64 6.89
N PHE A 176 2.59 -9.63 7.79
CA PHE A 176 3.68 -10.61 7.73
C PHE A 176 3.59 -11.53 6.50
N SER A 177 2.39 -11.96 6.13
CA SER A 177 2.21 -12.77 4.92
C SER A 177 2.52 -11.96 3.65
N SER A 178 2.09 -10.69 3.60
CA SER A 178 2.43 -9.80 2.47
C SER A 178 3.93 -9.58 2.37
N PHE A 179 4.62 -9.32 3.49
CA PHE A 179 6.06 -9.17 3.52
C PHE A 179 6.75 -10.40 2.90
N LEU A 180 6.38 -11.59 3.37
CA LEU A 180 6.97 -12.84 2.87
C LEU A 180 6.70 -13.08 1.39
N PHE A 181 5.47 -12.83 0.94
CA PHE A 181 5.05 -13.10 -0.45
C PHE A 181 5.55 -12.04 -1.44
N MET A 182 5.96 -10.86 -0.99
CA MET A 182 6.55 -9.83 -1.84
C MET A 182 8.04 -10.04 -2.13
N VAL A 183 8.77 -10.74 -1.26
CA VAL A 183 10.22 -10.96 -1.44
C VAL A 183 10.59 -11.48 -2.84
N PRO A 184 9.93 -12.52 -3.39
CA PRO A 184 10.27 -13.01 -4.72
C PRO A 184 10.01 -12.01 -5.86
N GLY A 185 9.10 -11.06 -5.65
CA GLY A 185 8.75 -10.05 -6.65
C GLY A 185 9.61 -8.78 -6.58
N THR A 186 10.39 -8.60 -5.52
CA THR A 186 11.28 -7.46 -5.30
C THR A 186 12.77 -7.82 -5.48
N ALA A 187 13.10 -9.11 -5.51
CA ALA A 187 14.43 -9.64 -5.78
C ALA A 187 14.73 -9.71 -7.28
#